data_b4d295c4bfb47f27c77c42b60c29ad7a
#
_entry.id   b4d295c4bfb47f27c77c42b60c29ad7a
#
_cell.length_a   1.000
_cell.length_b   1.000
_cell.length_c   1.000
_cell.angle_alpha   90.00
_cell.angle_beta   90.00
_cell.angle_gamma   90.00
#
_symmetry.space_group_name_H-M   'P 1'
#
loop_
_entity.id
_entity.type
_entity.pdbx_description
1 polymer ?
#
loop_
_entity_poly.entity_id
_entity_poly.type
_entity_poly.pdbx_seq_one_letter_code
_entity_poly.pdbx_strand_id
1 'polypeptide(L)'
;GIRVLVDGAQSVSHMPTDVQALDADFFVFSGHKVFGPTGIGAVYAKPELLETMPVWEGGGNMIEDVTFEQVVYQPAPNKFEAGTGNIADAVGLGAALEYVERIGIHNIARYEHDLLEYGQHALSSVKGLRPIGTAKNKASVMSFVLDGYSTEQVGKTLNQHGIAVRSGHHCAQPILRRFGVEQTVRPSLAFYNTTEEIDLLVSLLHQLSRNKRTV
;
A
#
# COMPACT_ATOMS: atom_id res chain seq x y z
N GLY A 1 16.95 -18.84 14.14
CA GLY A 1 16.79 -18.03 12.94
C GLY A 1 16.53 -16.57 13.27
N ILE A 2 16.56 -15.70 12.27
CA ILE A 2 16.18 -14.29 12.39
C ILE A 2 14.67 -14.19 12.23
N ARG A 3 14.00 -13.42 13.06
CA ARG A 3 12.55 -13.16 12.96
C ARG A 3 12.25 -12.28 11.75
N VAL A 4 11.13 -12.55 11.08
CA VAL A 4 10.70 -11.84 9.87
C VAL A 4 9.32 -11.23 10.09
N LEU A 5 9.24 -9.91 9.95
CA LEU A 5 7.99 -9.18 9.85
C LEU A 5 7.79 -8.73 8.39
N VAL A 6 6.65 -9.07 7.83
CA VAL A 6 6.25 -8.63 6.49
C VAL A 6 5.25 -7.47 6.62
N ASP A 7 5.61 -6.33 6.04
CA ASP A 7 4.67 -5.20 5.86
C ASP A 7 3.83 -5.44 4.61
N GLY A 8 2.59 -5.87 4.83
CA GLY A 8 1.61 -6.14 3.78
C GLY A 8 0.75 -4.94 3.37
N ALA A 9 1.07 -3.73 3.85
CA ALA A 9 0.23 -2.55 3.63
C ALA A 9 0.01 -2.18 2.15
N GLN A 10 0.90 -2.59 1.27
CA GLN A 10 0.77 -2.38 -0.18
C GLN A 10 0.43 -3.66 -0.96
N SER A 11 0.30 -4.80 -0.30
CA SER A 11 0.00 -6.06 -0.99
C SER A 11 -1.38 -6.61 -0.69
N VAL A 12 -1.89 -6.42 0.54
CA VAL A 12 -3.13 -7.06 1.01
C VAL A 12 -4.38 -6.73 0.18
N SER A 13 -4.43 -5.58 -0.46
CA SER A 13 -5.53 -5.17 -1.33
C SER A 13 -5.38 -5.59 -2.80
N HIS A 14 -4.20 -6.07 -3.20
CA HIS A 14 -3.86 -6.29 -4.61
C HIS A 14 -3.58 -7.76 -4.94
N MET A 15 -3.24 -8.57 -3.95
CA MET A 15 -2.88 -9.96 -4.18
C MET A 15 -3.28 -10.86 -3.01
N PRO A 16 -3.54 -12.16 -3.26
CA PRO A 16 -3.79 -13.13 -2.20
C PRO A 16 -2.62 -13.18 -1.22
N THR A 17 -2.94 -13.22 0.05
CA THR A 17 -1.95 -13.36 1.11
C THR A 17 -2.26 -14.63 1.92
N ASP A 18 -1.32 -15.55 1.94
CA ASP A 18 -1.33 -16.73 2.80
C ASP A 18 -0.15 -16.63 3.77
N VAL A 19 -0.42 -16.27 5.02
CA VAL A 19 0.61 -16.07 6.04
C VAL A 19 1.32 -17.35 6.43
N GLN A 20 0.67 -18.50 6.27
CA GLN A 20 1.29 -19.81 6.52
C GLN A 20 2.26 -20.17 5.40
N ALA A 21 1.86 -19.98 4.15
CA ALA A 21 2.75 -20.21 3.00
C ALA A 21 3.95 -19.25 2.97
N LEU A 22 3.76 -18.00 3.44
CA LEU A 22 4.85 -17.03 3.61
C LEU A 22 5.82 -17.42 4.73
N ASP A 23 5.38 -18.23 5.68
CA ASP A 23 6.10 -18.58 6.92
C ASP A 23 6.62 -17.34 7.67
N ALA A 24 5.92 -16.22 7.57
CA ALA A 24 6.26 -14.99 8.26
C ALA A 24 5.99 -15.12 9.76
N ASP A 25 6.90 -14.58 10.58
CA ASP A 25 6.70 -14.52 12.02
C ASP A 25 5.63 -13.49 12.38
N PHE A 26 5.59 -12.37 11.63
CA PHE A 26 4.58 -11.31 11.74
C PHE A 26 4.16 -10.85 10.35
N PHE A 27 2.90 -10.47 10.21
CA PHE A 27 2.36 -9.80 9.03
C PHE A 27 1.46 -8.65 9.46
N VAL A 28 1.64 -7.44 8.87
CA VAL A 28 0.90 -6.25 9.28
C VAL A 28 0.29 -5.54 8.09
N PHE A 29 -0.90 -4.95 8.28
CA PHE A 29 -1.49 -4.07 7.29
C PHE A 29 -2.40 -3.01 7.92
N SER A 30 -2.69 -1.95 7.15
CA SER A 30 -3.59 -0.85 7.54
C SER A 30 -4.91 -0.93 6.80
N GLY A 31 -6.02 -0.72 7.50
CA GLY A 31 -7.38 -0.81 6.97
C GLY A 31 -7.64 0.15 5.81
N HIS A 32 -7.16 1.41 5.90
CA HIS A 32 -7.37 2.42 4.84
C HIS A 32 -6.70 2.08 3.50
N LYS A 33 -5.80 1.11 3.46
CA LYS A 33 -5.16 0.64 2.23
C LYS A 33 -5.83 -0.60 1.63
N VAL A 34 -6.82 -1.16 2.32
CA VAL A 34 -7.66 -2.26 1.84
C VAL A 34 -9.12 -1.83 1.77
N PHE A 35 -9.33 -0.58 1.31
CA PHE A 35 -10.64 0.06 1.11
C PHE A 35 -11.46 0.28 2.39
N GLY A 36 -10.86 0.07 3.55
CA GLY A 36 -11.45 0.27 4.87
C GLY A 36 -11.21 1.66 5.43
N PRO A 37 -11.67 1.93 6.65
CA PRO A 37 -11.47 3.20 7.32
C PRO A 37 -10.03 3.44 7.77
N THR A 38 -9.72 4.68 8.12
CA THR A 38 -8.48 5.06 8.80
C THR A 38 -8.53 4.65 10.27
N GLY A 39 -7.38 4.63 10.95
CA GLY A 39 -7.33 4.40 12.42
C GLY A 39 -7.51 2.95 12.85
N ILE A 40 -7.52 2.00 11.92
CA ILE A 40 -7.59 0.56 12.19
C ILE A 40 -6.62 -0.21 11.28
N GLY A 41 -6.14 -1.33 11.75
CA GLY A 41 -5.32 -2.27 11.02
C GLY A 41 -5.25 -3.60 11.75
N ALA A 42 -4.52 -4.55 11.22
CA ALA A 42 -4.34 -5.84 11.86
C ALA A 42 -2.88 -6.30 11.83
N VAL A 43 -2.53 -7.05 12.85
CA VAL A 43 -1.25 -7.75 12.98
C VAL A 43 -1.54 -9.24 13.11
N TYR A 44 -1.02 -10.03 12.20
CA TYR A 44 -0.87 -11.47 12.38
C TYR A 44 0.48 -11.74 13.04
N ALA A 45 0.53 -12.67 13.97
CA ALA A 45 1.77 -13.23 14.47
C ALA A 45 1.61 -14.71 14.81
N LYS A 46 2.70 -15.48 14.72
CA LYS A 46 2.72 -16.88 15.15
C LYS A 46 2.37 -16.97 16.64
N PRO A 47 1.45 -17.87 17.07
CA PRO A 47 0.99 -17.93 18.46
C PRO A 47 2.11 -18.09 19.49
N GLU A 48 3.10 -18.94 19.19
CA GLU A 48 4.24 -19.18 20.08
C GLU A 48 5.11 -17.94 20.31
N LEU A 49 5.08 -16.98 19.38
CA LEU A 49 5.76 -15.70 19.56
C LEU A 49 4.95 -14.77 20.47
N LEU A 50 3.65 -14.70 20.23
CA LEU A 50 2.77 -13.88 21.07
C LEU A 50 2.79 -14.34 22.53
N GLU A 51 2.89 -15.62 22.80
CA GLU A 51 2.99 -16.15 24.17
C GLU A 51 4.23 -15.62 24.91
N THR A 52 5.37 -15.57 24.21
CA THR A 52 6.65 -15.19 24.81
C THR A 52 6.92 -13.69 24.79
N MET A 53 6.19 -12.91 24.00
CA MET A 53 6.36 -11.47 23.94
C MET A 53 5.84 -10.77 25.20
N PRO A 54 6.59 -9.78 25.72
CA PRO A 54 6.08 -8.92 26.77
C PRO A 54 4.91 -8.07 26.28
N VAL A 55 4.07 -7.67 27.22
CA VAL A 55 3.01 -6.68 26.98
C VAL A 55 3.67 -5.34 26.60
N TRP A 56 3.11 -4.64 25.62
CA TRP A 56 3.60 -3.33 25.16
C TRP A 56 2.97 -2.18 25.94
N GLU A 57 1.63 -2.22 26.06
CA GLU A 57 0.85 -1.20 26.77
C GLU A 57 -0.02 -1.87 27.81
N GLY A 58 -0.30 -1.17 28.92
CA GLY A 58 -1.21 -1.62 29.97
C GLY A 58 -2.56 -0.90 29.90
N GLY A 59 -3.65 -1.60 30.23
CA GLY A 59 -4.98 -1.02 30.24
C GLY A 59 -6.06 -2.02 30.64
N GLY A 60 -7.31 -1.61 30.61
CA GLY A 60 -8.45 -2.50 30.77
C GLY A 60 -8.54 -3.53 29.65
N ASN A 61 -9.40 -4.50 29.77
CA ASN A 61 -9.69 -5.56 28.80
C ASN A 61 -8.58 -6.62 28.59
N MET A 62 -7.33 -6.31 28.89
CA MET A 62 -6.17 -7.19 28.67
C MET A 62 -5.64 -7.89 29.93
N ILE A 63 -6.21 -7.58 31.07
CA ILE A 63 -5.82 -8.12 32.39
C ILE A 63 -6.78 -9.22 32.85
N GLU A 64 -6.23 -10.22 33.52
CA GLU A 64 -7.00 -11.24 34.22
C GLU A 64 -7.14 -10.88 35.70
N ASP A 65 -6.04 -10.46 36.35
CA ASP A 65 -6.01 -10.02 37.74
C ASP A 65 -4.96 -8.91 37.95
N VAL A 66 -5.22 -8.01 38.89
CA VAL A 66 -4.31 -6.91 39.27
C VAL A 66 -4.31 -6.73 40.79
N THR A 67 -3.11 -6.77 41.35
CA THR A 67 -2.82 -6.34 42.72
C THR A 67 -1.80 -5.22 42.74
N PHE A 68 -1.43 -4.68 43.91
CA PHE A 68 -0.34 -3.72 44.00
C PHE A 68 1.03 -4.34 43.67
N GLU A 69 1.16 -5.66 43.84
CA GLU A 69 2.42 -6.39 43.72
C GLU A 69 2.61 -6.98 42.32
N GLN A 70 1.52 -7.31 41.62
CA GLN A 70 1.60 -7.96 40.30
C GLN A 70 0.41 -7.68 39.40
N VAL A 71 0.61 -7.87 38.11
CA VAL A 71 -0.43 -7.90 37.08
C VAL A 71 -0.39 -9.26 36.40
N VAL A 72 -1.54 -9.92 36.31
CA VAL A 72 -1.77 -11.12 35.52
C VAL A 72 -2.50 -10.72 34.25
N TYR A 73 -1.90 -11.00 33.11
CA TYR A 73 -2.47 -10.65 31.81
C TYR A 73 -3.25 -11.83 31.22
N GLN A 74 -4.26 -11.53 30.43
CA GLN A 74 -4.95 -12.53 29.63
C GLN A 74 -3.98 -13.17 28.62
N PRO A 75 -4.29 -14.37 28.10
CA PRO A 75 -3.55 -14.95 26.99
C PRO A 75 -3.57 -14.08 25.74
N ALA A 76 -2.64 -14.31 24.83
CA ALA A 76 -2.71 -13.71 23.50
C ALA A 76 -4.00 -14.17 22.75
N PRO A 77 -4.63 -13.33 21.92
CA PRO A 77 -4.18 -11.98 21.53
C PRO A 77 -4.58 -10.87 22.53
N ASN A 78 -5.46 -11.14 23.48
CA ASN A 78 -6.08 -10.13 24.35
C ASN A 78 -5.06 -9.31 25.14
N LYS A 79 -3.93 -9.90 25.57
CA LYS A 79 -2.88 -9.17 26.28
C LYS A 79 -2.21 -8.04 25.48
N PHE A 80 -2.50 -7.93 24.18
CA PHE A 80 -2.03 -6.86 23.32
C PHE A 80 -3.13 -5.86 22.93
N GLU A 81 -4.36 -6.06 23.43
CA GLU A 81 -5.53 -5.26 23.13
C GLU A 81 -5.91 -4.38 24.34
N ALA A 82 -5.07 -3.38 24.63
CA ALA A 82 -5.25 -2.52 25.79
C ALA A 82 -6.43 -1.55 25.65
N GLY A 83 -7.38 -1.62 26.55
CA GLY A 83 -8.53 -0.72 26.63
C GLY A 83 -9.61 -1.01 25.59
N THR A 84 -10.50 -0.03 25.40
CA THR A 84 -11.54 -0.10 24.36
C THR A 84 -10.95 0.35 23.02
N GLY A 85 -10.85 -0.55 22.07
CA GLY A 85 -10.33 -0.27 20.75
C GLY A 85 -11.26 0.58 19.87
N ASN A 86 -10.85 0.83 18.65
CA ASN A 86 -11.63 1.57 17.64
C ASN A 86 -12.74 0.67 17.06
N ILE A 87 -13.86 0.55 17.79
CA ILE A 87 -14.96 -0.38 17.48
C ILE A 87 -15.60 -0.06 16.13
N ALA A 88 -15.88 1.22 15.87
CA ALA A 88 -16.57 1.64 14.64
C ALA A 88 -15.76 1.29 13.39
N ASP A 89 -14.47 1.59 13.41
CA ASP A 89 -13.61 1.30 12.26
C ASP A 89 -13.27 -0.19 12.14
N ALA A 90 -13.31 -0.96 13.25
CA ALA A 90 -13.18 -2.42 13.19
C ALA A 90 -14.35 -3.04 12.40
N VAL A 91 -15.58 -2.60 12.65
CA VAL A 91 -16.77 -3.01 11.89
C VAL A 91 -16.65 -2.55 10.42
N GLY A 92 -16.19 -1.31 10.19
CA GLY A 92 -15.96 -0.79 8.86
C GLY A 92 -14.88 -1.56 8.08
N LEU A 93 -13.80 -1.97 8.76
CA LEU A 93 -12.78 -2.83 8.14
C LEU A 93 -13.34 -4.20 7.78
N GLY A 94 -14.16 -4.80 8.65
CA GLY A 94 -14.85 -6.06 8.36
C GLY A 94 -15.67 -5.96 7.09
N ALA A 95 -16.51 -4.93 6.96
CA ALA A 95 -17.31 -4.69 5.76
C ALA A 95 -16.45 -4.48 4.48
N ALA A 96 -15.30 -3.82 4.61
CA ALA A 96 -14.38 -3.64 3.48
C ALA A 96 -13.75 -4.98 3.04
N LEU A 97 -13.35 -5.83 3.98
CA LEU A 97 -12.80 -7.14 3.68
C LEU A 97 -13.84 -8.05 3.02
N GLU A 98 -15.08 -8.08 3.52
CA GLU A 98 -16.20 -8.80 2.89
C GLU A 98 -16.47 -8.30 1.46
N TYR A 99 -16.33 -7.00 1.23
CA TYR A 99 -16.48 -6.42 -0.12
C TYR A 99 -15.39 -6.92 -1.07
N VAL A 100 -14.12 -6.94 -0.64
CA VAL A 100 -13.01 -7.49 -1.41
C VAL A 100 -13.19 -8.99 -1.67
N GLU A 101 -13.64 -9.76 -0.68
CA GLU A 101 -13.94 -11.19 -0.84
C GLU A 101 -15.03 -11.44 -1.87
N ARG A 102 -16.12 -10.65 -1.89
CA ARG A 102 -17.19 -10.79 -2.88
C ARG A 102 -16.72 -10.55 -4.32
N ILE A 103 -15.79 -9.63 -4.54
CA ILE A 103 -15.14 -9.42 -5.86
C ILE A 103 -14.20 -10.58 -6.17
N GLY A 104 -13.53 -11.08 -5.16
CA GLY A 104 -12.52 -12.13 -5.23
C GLY A 104 -11.13 -11.58 -5.47
N ILE A 105 -10.24 -11.71 -4.48
CA ILE A 105 -8.87 -11.17 -4.52
C ILE A 105 -8.06 -11.67 -5.73
N HIS A 106 -8.29 -12.90 -6.20
CA HIS A 106 -7.66 -13.43 -7.41
C HIS A 106 -8.13 -12.73 -8.68
N ASN A 107 -9.40 -12.30 -8.73
CA ASN A 107 -9.93 -11.52 -9.85
C ASN A 107 -9.32 -10.11 -9.84
N ILE A 108 -9.25 -9.49 -8.66
CA ILE A 108 -8.58 -8.19 -8.46
C ILE A 108 -7.13 -8.27 -8.95
N ALA A 109 -6.37 -9.23 -8.46
CA ALA A 109 -4.96 -9.39 -8.81
C ALA A 109 -4.75 -9.53 -10.32
N ARG A 110 -5.58 -10.33 -11.00
CA ARG A 110 -5.49 -10.52 -12.45
C ARG A 110 -5.84 -9.25 -13.21
N TYR A 111 -6.97 -8.62 -12.88
CA TYR A 111 -7.42 -7.40 -13.55
C TYR A 111 -6.43 -6.25 -13.40
N GLU A 112 -5.91 -6.05 -12.20
CA GLU A 112 -4.91 -5.02 -11.94
C GLU A 112 -3.58 -5.31 -12.63
N HIS A 113 -3.21 -6.58 -12.77
CA HIS A 113 -2.03 -6.97 -13.55
C HIS A 113 -2.19 -6.61 -15.02
N ASP A 114 -3.35 -6.91 -15.61
CA ASP A 114 -3.65 -6.57 -17.01
C ASP A 114 -3.63 -5.05 -17.23
N LEU A 115 -4.20 -4.28 -16.30
CA LEU A 115 -4.13 -2.81 -16.32
C LEU A 115 -2.69 -2.30 -16.19
N LEU A 116 -1.88 -2.92 -15.34
CA LEU A 116 -0.48 -2.55 -15.17
C LEU A 116 0.34 -2.78 -16.44
N GLU A 117 0.18 -3.95 -17.07
CA GLU A 117 0.86 -4.25 -18.34
C GLU A 117 0.44 -3.28 -19.42
N TYR A 118 -0.87 -3.01 -19.57
CA TYR A 118 -1.39 -2.02 -20.48
C TYR A 118 -0.78 -0.64 -20.23
N GLY A 119 -0.79 -0.17 -18.98
CA GLY A 119 -0.27 1.14 -18.61
C GLY A 119 1.24 1.28 -18.82
N GLN A 120 2.02 0.25 -18.52
CA GLN A 120 3.46 0.24 -18.78
C GLN A 120 3.77 0.31 -20.28
N HIS A 121 3.04 -0.45 -21.08
CA HIS A 121 3.17 -0.41 -22.55
C HIS A 121 2.81 0.98 -23.07
N ALA A 122 1.68 1.54 -22.68
CA ALA A 122 1.25 2.86 -23.10
C ALA A 122 2.24 3.97 -22.70
N LEU A 123 2.73 3.96 -21.45
CA LEU A 123 3.73 4.91 -20.96
C LEU A 123 5.07 4.81 -21.72
N SER A 124 5.43 3.64 -22.21
CA SER A 124 6.68 3.46 -22.97
C SER A 124 6.72 4.26 -24.27
N SER A 125 5.57 4.67 -24.80
CA SER A 125 5.44 5.51 -25.99
C SER A 125 5.75 7.00 -25.74
N VAL A 126 5.76 7.44 -24.47
CA VAL A 126 5.97 8.85 -24.11
C VAL A 126 7.45 9.21 -24.18
N LYS A 127 7.82 10.07 -25.12
CA LYS A 127 9.22 10.51 -25.29
C LYS A 127 9.72 11.26 -24.05
N GLY A 128 10.89 10.86 -23.54
CA GLY A 128 11.52 11.48 -22.36
C GLY A 128 10.93 11.01 -21.02
N LEU A 129 10.00 10.06 -21.03
CA LEU A 129 9.57 9.40 -19.81
C LEU A 129 10.56 8.27 -19.48
N ARG A 130 11.03 8.26 -18.23
CA ARG A 130 11.87 7.20 -17.68
C ARG A 130 11.14 6.49 -16.53
N PRO A 131 10.77 5.20 -16.70
CA PRO A 131 10.16 4.43 -15.61
C PRO A 131 11.19 4.17 -14.51
N ILE A 132 10.70 4.14 -13.28
CA ILE A 132 11.46 3.80 -12.07
C ILE A 132 10.87 2.53 -11.47
N GLY A 133 11.71 1.51 -11.30
CA GLY A 133 11.26 0.18 -10.88
C GLY A 133 10.70 -0.63 -12.06
N THR A 134 11.54 -1.50 -12.61
CA THR A 134 11.26 -2.30 -13.82
C THR A 134 11.21 -3.80 -13.50
N ALA A 135 10.96 -4.18 -12.24
CA ALA A 135 10.79 -5.58 -11.87
C ALA A 135 9.64 -6.21 -12.66
N LYS A 136 9.82 -7.47 -13.07
CA LYS A 136 8.81 -8.20 -13.83
C LYS A 136 7.53 -8.40 -13.01
N ASN A 137 7.69 -8.83 -11.76
CA ASN A 137 6.58 -9.02 -10.83
C ASN A 137 6.49 -7.81 -9.90
N LYS A 138 5.41 -7.08 -9.95
CA LYS A 138 5.15 -5.92 -9.09
C LYS A 138 3.65 -5.68 -8.96
N ALA A 139 3.27 -4.92 -7.93
CA ALA A 139 1.90 -4.47 -7.74
C ALA A 139 1.53 -3.37 -8.75
N SER A 140 0.27 -3.01 -8.82
CA SER A 140 -0.37 -2.11 -9.77
C SER A 140 0.04 -0.63 -9.58
N VAL A 141 1.33 -0.40 -9.40
CA VAL A 141 1.93 0.93 -9.20
C VAL A 141 2.96 1.19 -10.28
N MET A 142 2.81 2.29 -10.98
CA MET A 142 3.81 2.80 -11.92
C MET A 142 4.51 4.01 -11.32
N SER A 143 5.80 4.12 -11.55
CA SER A 143 6.59 5.26 -11.07
C SER A 143 7.49 5.75 -12.20
N PHE A 144 7.53 7.07 -12.40
CA PHE A 144 8.33 7.62 -13.50
C PHE A 144 8.81 9.05 -13.21
N VAL A 145 9.77 9.49 -14.02
CA VAL A 145 10.15 10.90 -14.21
C VAL A 145 9.96 11.28 -15.66
N LEU A 146 9.72 12.57 -15.92
CA LEU A 146 9.55 13.11 -17.28
C LEU A 146 10.59 14.21 -17.50
N ASP A 147 11.39 14.05 -18.52
CA ASP A 147 12.45 14.99 -18.88
C ASP A 147 11.91 16.42 -19.10
N GLY A 148 12.59 17.40 -18.51
CA GLY A 148 12.26 18.82 -18.66
C GLY A 148 11.14 19.30 -17.72
N TYR A 149 10.65 18.45 -16.82
CA TYR A 149 9.64 18.80 -15.83
C TYR A 149 10.02 18.29 -14.44
N SER A 150 9.71 19.07 -13.41
CA SER A 150 9.72 18.56 -12.04
C SER A 150 8.50 17.65 -11.84
N THR A 151 8.60 16.72 -10.89
CA THR A 151 7.49 15.82 -10.55
C THR A 151 6.25 16.58 -10.06
N GLU A 152 6.48 17.73 -9.40
CA GLU A 152 5.40 18.62 -8.95
C GLU A 152 4.68 19.28 -10.12
N GLN A 153 5.41 19.74 -11.15
CA GLN A 153 4.81 20.31 -12.36
C GLN A 153 3.94 19.28 -13.07
N VAL A 154 4.44 18.06 -13.24
CA VAL A 154 3.66 16.96 -13.83
C VAL A 154 2.41 16.68 -13.00
N GLY A 155 2.56 16.51 -11.68
CA GLY A 155 1.44 16.24 -10.79
C GLY A 155 0.37 17.34 -10.82
N LYS A 156 0.77 18.61 -10.79
CA LYS A 156 -0.16 19.74 -10.90
C LYS A 156 -0.92 19.77 -12.23
N THR A 157 -0.21 19.51 -13.34
CA THR A 157 -0.84 19.47 -14.66
C THR A 157 -1.87 18.36 -14.75
N LEU A 158 -1.52 17.15 -14.29
CA LEU A 158 -2.44 16.01 -14.27
C LEU A 158 -3.67 16.30 -13.40
N ASN A 159 -3.47 16.89 -12.21
CA ASN A 159 -4.55 17.24 -11.31
C ASN A 159 -5.53 18.27 -11.93
N GLN A 160 -5.04 19.23 -12.71
CA GLN A 160 -5.89 20.20 -13.43
C GLN A 160 -6.80 19.52 -14.48
N HIS A 161 -6.46 18.31 -14.90
CA HIS A 161 -7.24 17.50 -15.84
C HIS A 161 -7.99 16.34 -15.14
N GLY A 162 -8.11 16.38 -13.83
CA GLY A 162 -8.87 15.40 -13.04
C GLY A 162 -8.14 14.09 -12.79
N ILE A 163 -6.83 14.02 -13.05
CA ILE A 163 -6.03 12.80 -12.79
C ILE A 163 -5.24 12.96 -11.49
N ALA A 164 -5.60 12.16 -10.51
CA ALA A 164 -4.92 12.10 -9.22
C ALA A 164 -3.68 11.18 -9.29
N VAL A 165 -2.50 11.77 -9.07
CA VAL A 165 -1.25 11.03 -8.93
C VAL A 165 -0.51 11.50 -7.67
N ARG A 166 0.33 10.66 -7.12
CA ARG A 166 1.24 11.09 -6.07
C ARG A 166 2.57 11.53 -6.68
N SER A 167 3.02 12.74 -6.37
CA SER A 167 4.34 13.26 -6.74
C SER A 167 5.18 13.54 -5.49
N GLY A 168 6.49 13.31 -5.56
CA GLY A 168 7.41 13.55 -4.45
C GLY A 168 8.29 12.34 -4.14
N HIS A 169 8.83 12.31 -2.93
CA HIS A 169 9.78 11.27 -2.47
C HIS A 169 9.12 10.00 -1.90
N HIS A 170 7.80 9.94 -1.77
CA HIS A 170 7.02 8.77 -1.34
C HIS A 170 7.44 8.13 -0.01
N CYS A 171 8.12 8.88 0.89
CA CYS A 171 8.76 8.35 2.10
C CYS A 171 9.82 7.26 1.80
N ALA A 172 10.45 7.30 0.62
CA ALA A 172 11.32 6.26 0.07
C ALA A 172 12.64 6.84 -0.49
N GLN A 173 13.15 7.91 0.10
CA GLN A 173 14.34 8.63 -0.39
C GLN A 173 15.58 7.74 -0.62
N PRO A 174 15.92 6.79 0.28
CA PRO A 174 17.11 5.97 0.05
C PRO A 174 17.05 5.16 -1.26
N ILE A 175 15.89 4.56 -1.55
CA ILE A 175 15.73 3.78 -2.79
C ILE A 175 15.65 4.68 -4.03
N LEU A 176 15.03 5.85 -3.92
CA LEU A 176 14.98 6.81 -5.03
C LEU A 176 16.39 7.27 -5.41
N ARG A 177 17.25 7.58 -4.43
CA ARG A 177 18.66 7.95 -4.65
C ARG A 177 19.46 6.82 -5.29
N ARG A 178 19.18 5.56 -4.93
CA ARG A 178 19.75 4.41 -5.62
C ARG A 178 19.40 4.37 -7.11
N PHE A 179 18.22 4.85 -7.50
CA PHE A 179 17.81 5.00 -8.90
C PHE A 179 18.24 6.33 -9.53
N GLY A 180 19.00 7.16 -8.81
CA GLY A 180 19.51 8.45 -9.29
C GLY A 180 18.41 9.51 -9.43
N VAL A 181 17.38 9.47 -8.59
CA VAL A 181 16.30 10.46 -8.53
C VAL A 181 15.98 10.81 -7.09
N GLU A 182 15.48 12.02 -6.85
CA GLU A 182 15.00 12.44 -5.52
C GLU A 182 13.48 12.27 -5.38
N GLN A 183 12.75 12.29 -6.49
CA GLN A 183 11.30 12.25 -6.54
C GLN A 183 10.81 11.54 -7.79
N THR A 184 9.58 11.01 -7.75
CA THR A 184 8.89 10.47 -8.93
C THR A 184 7.42 10.89 -8.95
N VAL A 185 6.79 10.75 -10.12
CA VAL A 185 5.33 10.76 -10.28
C VAL A 185 4.85 9.32 -10.22
N ARG A 186 3.83 9.06 -9.43
CA ARG A 186 3.35 7.69 -9.15
C ARG A 186 1.84 7.58 -9.29
N PRO A 187 1.31 7.22 -10.46
CA PRO A 187 -0.04 6.68 -10.58
C PRO A 187 -0.10 5.29 -9.96
N SER A 188 -1.19 5.05 -9.24
CA SER A 188 -1.53 3.74 -8.66
C SER A 188 -2.86 3.30 -9.24
N LEU A 189 -2.96 2.04 -9.63
CA LEU A 189 -4.15 1.44 -10.19
C LEU A 189 -4.80 0.53 -9.15
N ALA A 190 -6.12 0.43 -9.21
CA ALA A 190 -6.91 -0.51 -8.45
C ALA A 190 -8.00 -1.12 -9.35
N PHE A 191 -8.69 -2.11 -8.86
CA PHE A 191 -9.71 -2.86 -9.62
C PHE A 191 -10.87 -2.01 -10.16
N TYR A 192 -11.00 -0.75 -9.75
CA TYR A 192 -12.02 0.19 -10.25
C TYR A 192 -11.49 1.14 -11.33
N ASN A 193 -10.20 1.10 -11.66
CA ASN A 193 -9.64 1.90 -12.75
C ASN A 193 -9.88 1.23 -14.10
N THR A 194 -9.81 2.01 -15.17
CA THR A 194 -10.05 1.56 -16.54
C THR A 194 -8.89 1.89 -17.48
N THR A 195 -8.88 1.26 -18.64
CA THR A 195 -7.91 1.56 -19.71
C THR A 195 -8.06 2.97 -20.25
N GLU A 196 -9.29 3.52 -20.32
CA GLU A 196 -9.56 4.88 -20.77
C GLU A 196 -8.94 5.94 -19.85
N GLU A 197 -8.90 5.66 -18.54
CA GLU A 197 -8.20 6.54 -17.58
C GLU A 197 -6.69 6.53 -17.80
N ILE A 198 -6.13 5.38 -18.15
CA ILE A 198 -4.72 5.25 -18.54
C ILE A 198 -4.45 5.99 -19.84
N ASP A 199 -5.33 5.87 -20.84
CA ASP A 199 -5.20 6.58 -22.12
C ASP A 199 -5.22 8.09 -21.94
N LEU A 200 -6.09 8.61 -21.08
CA LEU A 200 -6.13 10.02 -20.73
C LEU A 200 -4.81 10.48 -20.09
N LEU A 201 -4.29 9.72 -19.11
CA LEU A 201 -2.99 9.99 -18.49
C LEU A 201 -1.88 10.06 -19.54
N VAL A 202 -1.79 9.07 -20.41
CA VAL A 202 -0.75 8.98 -21.46
C VAL A 202 -0.88 10.10 -22.47
N SER A 203 -2.09 10.46 -22.86
CA SER A 203 -2.37 11.58 -23.78
C SER A 203 -1.82 12.92 -23.22
N LEU A 204 -2.08 13.19 -21.93
CA LEU A 204 -1.57 14.39 -21.26
C LEU A 204 -0.05 14.39 -21.13
N LEU A 205 0.54 13.24 -20.84
CA LEU A 205 2.01 13.11 -20.79
C LEU A 205 2.65 13.31 -22.17
N HIS A 206 2.00 12.87 -23.25
CA HIS A 206 2.43 13.21 -24.63
C HIS A 206 2.36 14.70 -24.91
N GLN A 207 1.32 15.40 -24.45
CA GLN A 207 1.21 16.85 -24.61
C GLN A 207 2.35 17.57 -23.88
N LEU A 208 2.63 17.18 -22.63
CA LEU A 208 3.76 17.71 -21.87
C LEU A 208 5.09 17.44 -22.58
N SER A 209 5.31 16.22 -23.02
CA SER A 209 6.54 15.82 -23.71
C SER A 209 6.79 16.62 -24.99
N ARG A 210 5.74 16.98 -25.75
CA ARG A 210 5.84 17.84 -26.96
C ARG A 210 6.09 19.31 -26.62
N ASN A 211 5.52 19.80 -25.52
CA ASN A 211 5.63 21.18 -25.07
C ASN A 211 6.90 21.45 -24.24
N LYS A 212 7.87 20.55 -24.29
CA LYS A 212 9.14 20.66 -23.58
C LYS A 212 9.76 22.02 -23.88
N ARG A 213 9.69 22.95 -22.93
CA ARG A 213 10.42 24.21 -23.02
C ARG A 213 11.90 23.86 -22.95
N THR A 214 12.63 24.18 -24.01
CA THR A 214 14.09 24.17 -23.99
C THR A 214 14.51 25.23 -22.96
N VAL A 215 15.00 24.79 -21.80
CA VAL A 215 15.66 25.64 -20.81
C VAL A 215 17.14 25.69 -21.17
#